data_1b4f30e93fc7610834d0365009726d3e
#
_entry.id   1b4f30e93fc7610834d0365009726d3e
#
_cell.length_a   1.000
_cell.length_b   1.000
_cell.length_c   1.000
_cell.angle_alpha   90.00
_cell.angle_beta   90.00
_cell.angle_gamma   90.00
#
_symmetry.space_group_name_H-M   'P 1'
#
loop_
_entity.id
_entity.type
_entity.pdbx_description
1 polymer ?
#
loop_
_entity_poly.entity_id
_entity_poly.type
_entity_poly.pdbx_seq_one_letter_code
_entity_poly.pdbx_strand_id
1 'polypeptide(L)'
;MAMLIVTMIDIPGYEVEEVYGEVFGLTVRSRNLGSQVAAFFRSLFGGELKGMTTMLQDSRQQAIARMVEEAEAKGANAIIAMRFDASELGSMWTEICAYGTAVRVRKI
;
A
#
# COMPACT_ATOMS: atom_id res chain seq x y z
N MET A 1 2.27 -14.33 13.66
CA MET A 1 1.16 -14.65 12.76
C MET A 1 1.07 -13.59 11.68
N ALA A 2 0.95 -14.01 10.43
CA ALA A 2 0.84 -13.06 9.33
C ALA A 2 -0.46 -12.27 9.40
N MET A 3 -0.39 -10.97 9.10
CA MET A 3 -1.56 -10.11 9.06
C MET A 3 -2.41 -10.49 7.84
N LEU A 4 -3.69 -10.74 8.05
CA LEU A 4 -4.63 -10.91 6.94
C LEU A 4 -5.00 -9.54 6.40
N ILE A 5 -4.85 -9.36 5.09
CA ILE A 5 -5.21 -8.09 4.45
C ILE A 5 -6.16 -8.40 3.31
N VAL A 6 -7.35 -7.82 3.36
CA VAL A 6 -8.35 -8.02 2.32
C VAL A 6 -8.95 -6.68 1.91
N THR A 7 -9.41 -6.63 0.66
CA THR A 7 -10.10 -5.44 0.14
C THR A 7 -11.60 -5.50 0.39
N MET A 8 -12.09 -6.65 0.84
CA MET A 8 -13.49 -6.86 1.21
C MET A 8 -13.79 -6.20 2.55
N ILE A 9 -15.05 -6.01 2.85
CA ILE A 9 -15.50 -5.48 4.15
C ILE A 9 -15.62 -6.56 5.22
N ASP A 10 -15.52 -7.82 4.84
CA ASP A 10 -15.51 -8.94 5.78
C ASP A 10 -14.54 -10.01 5.29
N ILE A 11 -14.31 -11.03 6.12
CA ILE A 11 -13.46 -12.16 5.77
C ILE A 11 -14.29 -13.43 5.96
N PRO A 12 -14.65 -14.11 4.85
CA PRO A 12 -15.41 -15.36 4.96
C PRO A 12 -14.71 -16.38 5.86
N GLY A 13 -15.46 -17.03 6.72
CA GLY A 13 -14.92 -17.99 7.68
C GLY A 13 -14.39 -17.37 8.96
N TYR A 14 -14.47 -16.05 9.09
CA TYR A 14 -14.02 -15.31 10.26
C TYR A 14 -15.11 -14.35 10.72
N GLU A 15 -15.07 -14.02 12.01
CA GLU A 15 -15.93 -12.95 12.52
C GLU A 15 -15.06 -11.87 13.17
N VAL A 16 -15.49 -10.64 13.04
CA VAL A 16 -14.82 -9.50 13.66
C VAL A 16 -15.20 -9.43 15.13
N GLU A 17 -14.19 -9.53 16.00
CA GLU A 17 -14.40 -9.42 17.45
C GLU A 17 -14.22 -7.98 17.93
N GLU A 18 -13.31 -7.24 17.32
CA GLU A 18 -12.98 -5.90 17.75
C GLU A 18 -12.51 -5.07 16.56
N VAL A 19 -12.93 -3.81 16.54
CA VAL A 19 -12.55 -2.85 15.53
C VAL A 19 -11.63 -1.82 16.16
N TYR A 20 -10.41 -1.70 15.64
CA TYR A 20 -9.44 -0.73 16.15
C TYR A 20 -9.44 0.58 15.38
N GLY A 21 -10.12 0.60 14.24
CA GLY A 21 -10.25 1.79 13.43
C GLY A 21 -9.28 1.83 12.27
N GLU A 22 -9.12 2.99 11.73
CA GLU A 22 -8.40 3.25 10.51
C GLU A 22 -6.89 3.18 10.71
N VAL A 23 -6.19 2.56 9.78
CA VAL A 23 -4.72 2.51 9.76
C VAL A 23 -4.22 2.93 8.39
N PHE A 24 -3.03 3.51 8.37
CA PHE A 24 -2.40 4.04 7.17
C PHE A 24 -0.96 3.59 7.07
N GLY A 25 -0.48 3.51 5.83
CA GLY A 25 0.95 3.46 5.56
C GLY A 25 1.23 4.39 4.39
N LEU A 26 2.19 5.27 4.53
CA LEU A 26 2.55 6.27 3.53
C LEU A 26 3.94 6.04 3.00
N THR A 27 4.11 6.24 1.69
CA THR A 27 5.42 6.43 1.09
C THR A 27 5.40 7.66 0.22
N VAL A 28 6.48 8.43 0.28
CA VAL A 28 6.68 9.57 -0.61
C VAL A 28 7.96 9.32 -1.37
N ARG A 29 7.86 9.31 -2.69
CA ARG A 29 9.00 9.07 -3.58
C ARG A 29 9.29 10.30 -4.41
N SER A 30 10.57 10.64 -4.48
CA SER A 30 11.05 11.65 -5.38
C SER A 30 11.03 11.10 -6.81
N ARG A 31 10.54 11.89 -7.74
CA ARG A 31 10.71 11.60 -9.15
C ARG A 31 12.11 12.04 -9.53
N ASN A 32 13.04 11.10 -9.47
CA ASN A 32 14.43 11.38 -9.83
C ASN A 32 14.54 11.70 -11.31
N LEU A 33 15.24 12.79 -11.62
CA LEU A 33 15.47 13.23 -13.00
C LEU A 33 16.09 12.12 -13.84
N GLY A 34 17.05 11.37 -13.28
CA GLY A 34 17.68 10.24 -13.96
C GLY A 34 16.69 9.15 -14.33
N SER A 35 15.74 8.85 -13.43
CA SER A 35 14.69 7.87 -13.72
C SER A 35 13.75 8.35 -14.80
N GLN A 36 13.43 9.63 -14.84
CA GLN A 36 12.59 10.21 -15.89
C GLN A 36 13.27 10.16 -17.25
N VAL A 37 14.57 10.44 -17.30
CA VAL A 37 15.35 10.34 -18.54
C VAL A 37 15.40 8.90 -19.04
N ALA A 38 15.67 7.95 -18.15
CA ALA A 38 15.66 6.52 -18.50
C ALA A 38 14.29 6.07 -19.02
N ALA A 39 13.22 6.51 -18.36
CA ALA A 39 11.85 6.20 -18.78
C ALA A 39 11.56 6.76 -20.18
N PHE A 40 12.00 8.00 -20.44
CA PHE A 40 11.85 8.62 -21.75
C PHE A 40 12.52 7.79 -22.85
N PHE A 41 13.77 7.41 -22.64
CA PHE A 41 14.50 6.60 -23.64
C PHE A 41 13.84 5.25 -23.87
N ARG A 42 13.36 4.60 -22.82
CA ARG A 42 12.66 3.31 -22.95
C ARG A 42 11.36 3.45 -23.74
N SER A 43 10.66 4.56 -23.57
CA SER A 43 9.39 4.78 -24.28
C SER A 43 9.60 4.89 -25.78
N LEU A 44 10.76 5.34 -26.23
CA LEU A 44 11.10 5.43 -27.65
C LEU A 44 11.22 4.06 -28.31
N PHE A 45 11.56 3.03 -27.55
CA PHE A 45 11.73 1.67 -28.06
C PHE A 45 10.48 0.81 -27.90
N GLY A 46 9.42 1.38 -27.35
CA GLY A 46 8.19 0.66 -27.06
C GLY A 46 8.38 -0.31 -25.91
N GLY A 47 7.33 -0.62 -25.22
CA GLY A 47 7.35 -1.58 -24.13
C GLY A 47 7.09 -0.93 -22.79
N GLU A 48 7.02 -1.78 -21.76
CA GLU A 48 6.72 -1.37 -20.41
C GLU A 48 7.88 -0.62 -19.78
N LEU A 49 7.58 0.41 -18.99
CA LEU A 49 8.58 1.16 -18.24
C LEU A 49 8.93 0.39 -16.96
N LYS A 50 9.78 -0.62 -17.08
CA LYS A 50 10.10 -1.53 -15.98
C LYS A 50 10.63 -0.85 -14.73
N GLY A 51 11.47 0.18 -14.90
CA GLY A 51 12.00 0.93 -13.77
C GLY A 51 10.92 1.63 -12.95
N MET A 52 9.94 2.22 -13.64
CA MET A 52 8.81 2.85 -12.98
C MET A 52 7.88 1.83 -12.33
N THR A 53 7.64 0.72 -13.02
CA THR A 53 6.81 -0.36 -12.49
C THR A 53 7.42 -0.89 -11.20
N THR A 54 8.71 -1.16 -11.18
CA THR A 54 9.42 -1.64 -9.99
C THR A 54 9.33 -0.63 -8.85
N MET A 55 9.56 0.65 -9.15
CA MET A 55 9.47 1.71 -8.14
C MET A 55 8.09 1.79 -7.53
N LEU A 56 7.03 1.70 -8.34
CA LEU A 56 5.66 1.77 -7.86
C LEU A 56 5.31 0.54 -7.03
N GLN A 57 5.75 -0.65 -7.44
CA GLN A 57 5.55 -1.87 -6.67
C GLN A 57 6.25 -1.80 -5.32
N ASP A 58 7.50 -1.34 -5.29
CA ASP A 58 8.25 -1.19 -4.05
C ASP A 58 7.58 -0.17 -3.13
N SER A 59 7.09 0.93 -3.68
CA SER A 59 6.39 1.96 -2.91
C SER A 59 5.11 1.42 -2.29
N ARG A 60 4.35 0.62 -3.04
CA ARG A 60 3.14 -0.02 -2.52
C ARG A 60 3.46 -1.01 -1.42
N GLN A 61 4.49 -1.83 -1.59
CA GLN A 61 4.91 -2.79 -0.57
C GLN A 61 5.36 -2.09 0.71
N GLN A 62 6.10 -1.00 0.59
CA GLN A 62 6.47 -0.19 1.75
C GLN A 62 5.27 0.43 2.45
N ALA A 63 4.31 0.93 1.67
CA ALA A 63 3.08 1.49 2.24
C ALA A 63 2.30 0.43 3.02
N ILE A 64 2.18 -0.77 2.46
CA ILE A 64 1.53 -1.90 3.13
C ILE A 64 2.28 -2.26 4.42
N ALA A 65 3.61 -2.35 4.36
CA ALA A 65 4.41 -2.71 5.54
C ALA A 65 4.21 -1.71 6.68
N ARG A 66 4.15 -0.42 6.38
CA ARG A 66 3.91 0.63 7.36
C ARG A 66 2.50 0.58 7.94
N MET A 67 1.50 0.29 7.09
CA MET A 67 0.13 0.09 7.54
C MET A 67 0.02 -1.12 8.48
N VAL A 68 0.70 -2.22 8.16
CA VAL A 68 0.73 -3.43 8.98
C VAL A 68 1.38 -3.15 10.34
N GLU A 69 2.48 -2.40 10.36
CA GLU A 69 3.12 -2.01 11.63
C GLU A 69 2.16 -1.26 12.53
N GLU A 70 1.41 -0.32 11.97
CA GLU A 70 0.42 0.44 12.74
C GLU A 70 -0.68 -0.47 13.28
N ALA A 71 -1.18 -1.38 12.44
CA ALA A 71 -2.22 -2.34 12.85
C ALA A 71 -1.71 -3.28 13.96
N GLU A 72 -0.50 -3.79 13.82
CA GLU A 72 0.11 -4.67 14.82
C GLU A 72 0.27 -3.95 16.16
N ALA A 73 0.66 -2.68 16.13
CA ALA A 73 0.79 -1.87 17.35
C ALA A 73 -0.54 -1.72 18.09
N LYS A 74 -1.66 -1.80 17.38
CA LYS A 74 -2.99 -1.73 17.97
C LYS A 74 -3.51 -3.09 18.45
N GLY A 75 -2.82 -4.17 18.13
CA GLY A 75 -3.22 -5.52 18.49
C GLY A 75 -4.10 -6.21 17.47
N ALA A 76 -4.20 -5.65 16.26
CA ALA A 76 -4.99 -6.23 15.19
C ALA A 76 -4.32 -7.46 14.59
N ASN A 77 -5.13 -8.37 14.04
CA ASN A 77 -4.64 -9.51 13.27
C ASN A 77 -5.15 -9.51 11.83
N ALA A 78 -5.93 -8.50 11.46
CA ALA A 78 -6.44 -8.36 10.10
C ALA A 78 -6.68 -6.89 9.76
N ILE A 79 -6.64 -6.61 8.46
CA ILE A 79 -7.00 -5.30 7.91
C ILE A 79 -8.03 -5.56 6.82
N ILE A 80 -9.20 -4.97 6.95
CA ILE A 80 -10.29 -5.11 5.98
C ILE A 80 -10.49 -3.81 5.22
N ALA A 81 -11.19 -3.89 4.09
CA ALA A 81 -11.52 -2.75 3.22
C ALA A 81 -10.26 -1.97 2.81
N MET A 82 -9.16 -2.68 2.56
CA MET A 82 -7.89 -2.07 2.19
C MET A 82 -7.97 -1.43 0.81
N ARG A 83 -7.42 -0.23 0.68
CA ARG A 83 -7.34 0.54 -0.55
C ARG A 83 -6.00 1.23 -0.65
N PHE A 84 -5.66 1.61 -1.86
CA PHE A 84 -4.56 2.53 -2.12
C PHE A 84 -5.10 3.86 -2.60
N ASP A 85 -4.40 4.91 -2.25
CA ASP A 85 -4.60 6.23 -2.81
C ASP A 85 -3.24 6.76 -3.25
N ALA A 86 -3.19 7.39 -4.40
CA ALA A 86 -1.95 7.93 -4.94
C ALA A 86 -2.16 9.39 -5.31
N SER A 87 -1.24 10.24 -4.88
CA SER A 87 -1.31 11.68 -5.13
C SER A 87 0.03 12.19 -5.61
N GLU A 88 -0.01 13.21 -6.45
CA GLU A 88 1.18 13.93 -6.85
C GLU A 88 1.35 15.17 -5.99
N LEU A 89 2.51 15.27 -5.34
CA LEU A 89 2.86 16.42 -4.52
C LEU A 89 3.80 17.31 -5.34
N GLY A 90 3.22 18.11 -6.21
CA GLY A 90 3.96 18.88 -7.19
C GLY A 90 4.50 17.99 -8.31
N SER A 91 5.45 18.50 -9.09
CA SER A 91 6.01 17.76 -10.23
C SER A 91 7.10 16.77 -9.84
N MET A 92 7.60 16.83 -8.60
CA MET A 92 8.79 16.09 -8.16
C MET A 92 8.51 14.89 -7.26
N TRP A 93 7.29 14.81 -6.69
CA TRP A 93 6.98 13.84 -5.65
C TRP A 93 5.70 13.07 -5.96
N THR A 94 5.72 11.80 -5.61
CA THR A 94 4.52 10.95 -5.65
C THR A 94 4.30 10.35 -4.28
N GLU A 95 3.09 10.50 -3.76
CA GLU A 95 2.66 9.88 -2.51
C GLU A 95 1.81 8.65 -2.82
N ILE A 96 2.09 7.56 -2.13
CA ILE A 96 1.24 6.37 -2.15
C ILE A 96 0.83 6.08 -0.72
N CYS A 97 -0.47 5.99 -0.50
CA CYS A 97 -1.05 5.69 0.79
C CYS A 97 -1.79 4.36 0.71
N ALA A 98 -1.45 3.42 1.58
CA ALA A 98 -2.27 2.24 1.82
C ALA A 98 -3.09 2.50 3.08
N TYR A 99 -4.39 2.23 3.05
CA TYR A 99 -5.24 2.43 4.21
C TYR A 99 -6.30 1.34 4.31
N GLY A 100 -6.85 1.18 5.46
CA GLY A 100 -7.89 0.19 5.72
C GLY A 100 -8.33 0.27 7.17
N THR A 101 -9.13 -0.70 7.57
CA THR A 101 -9.62 -0.80 8.94
C THR A 101 -8.95 -1.97 9.65
N ALA A 102 -8.24 -1.66 10.72
CA ALA A 102 -7.61 -2.68 11.56
C ALA A 102 -8.66 -3.33 12.45
N VAL A 103 -8.68 -4.63 12.46
CA VAL A 103 -9.66 -5.41 13.23
C VAL A 103 -8.99 -6.63 13.86
N ARG A 104 -9.64 -7.16 14.88
CA ARG A 104 -9.31 -8.47 15.39
C ARG A 104 -10.38 -9.44 14.94
N VAL A 105 -9.98 -10.50 14.28
CA VAL A 105 -10.90 -11.52 13.77
C VAL A 105 -10.60 -12.86 14.44
N ARG A 106 -11.63 -13.68 14.51
CA ARG A 106 -11.56 -15.05 15.04
C ARG A 106 -12.12 -15.99 13.98
N LYS A 107 -11.45 -17.10 13.77
CA LYS A 107 -11.95 -18.13 12.86
C LYS A 107 -13.20 -18.77 13.44
N ILE A 108 -14.22 -18.86 12.62
CA ILE A 108 -15.49 -19.47 12.99
C ILE A 108 -15.39 -20.99 12.95
#